data_a2f716956ed24c9a50321d7155de3a70
#
_entry.id   a2f716956ed24c9a50321d7155de3a70
#
_cell.length_a   1.000
_cell.length_b   1.000
_cell.length_c   1.000
_cell.angle_alpha   90.00
_cell.angle_beta   90.00
_cell.angle_gamma   90.00
#
_symmetry.space_group_name_H-M   'P 1'
#
loop_
_entity.id
_entity.type
_entity.pdbx_description
1 polymer ?
#
loop_
_entity_poly.entity_id
_entity_poly.type
_entity_poly.pdbx_seq_one_letter_code
_entity_poly.pdbx_strand_id
1 'polypeptide(L)'
;MDFSIKLTKRTRKRTLKSGAVVLQDRYVLNYRDPKSGQRRQVFFERKKEAEARQRELQNQVAENTYVDPKAVPTVAEAVEHWLADKADKVKASTLTGYKIVCHCITGPLLEGTVRERCEYTATGKKPKGASFVPLLGHLKLTELTTAAIRAWHRVLVEQVGTYTANRAKAHLKGVLALAEEDFGVRAPSMPTGLARARHKPRKVILSSADIARLITAAKTDDEAGVYYAFPFLTGTRPSEQLGLLWDDVDFDANVIRIRRVQERDGSFTEMTKTEAGTREIPMGTTLREMLLNWRVRCPRKGKELHRVFPGPGRLQPWPKQRIGGGGPLLYQNFRRRYWEPAFERLGLPYVTPHSARHSFISTLQAQGIEVGLVANIAGHANPTVTLGHYTQAVRDGSVAVEALERAYAGA
;
A
#
# COMPACT_ATOMS: atom_id res chain seq x y z
N MET A 1 -24.61 -0.14 -41.43
CA MET A 1 -25.38 -1.39 -41.59
C MET A 1 -26.57 -1.34 -40.67
N ASP A 2 -27.79 -1.51 -41.20
CA ASP A 2 -28.99 -1.53 -40.35
C ASP A 2 -28.95 -2.72 -39.40
N PHE A 3 -28.94 -2.46 -38.11
CA PHE A 3 -28.96 -3.49 -37.08
C PHE A 3 -30.40 -4.05 -36.94
N SER A 4 -30.62 -5.24 -37.46
CA SER A 4 -31.93 -5.90 -37.43
C SER A 4 -32.01 -6.98 -36.38
N ILE A 5 -32.98 -6.86 -35.47
CA ILE A 5 -33.30 -7.87 -34.45
C ILE A 5 -34.70 -8.41 -34.73
N LYS A 6 -34.81 -9.73 -34.92
CA LYS A 6 -36.08 -10.40 -35.15
C LYS A 6 -36.47 -11.21 -33.90
N LEU A 7 -37.65 -10.87 -33.34
CA LEU A 7 -38.29 -11.65 -32.29
C LEU A 7 -39.18 -12.71 -32.90
N THR A 8 -38.97 -13.98 -32.57
CA THR A 8 -39.77 -15.10 -33.07
C THR A 8 -40.29 -15.93 -31.87
N LYS A 9 -41.53 -16.40 -32.00
CA LYS A 9 -42.12 -17.35 -31.05
C LYS A 9 -41.88 -18.78 -31.55
N ARG A 10 -41.39 -19.64 -30.69
CA ARG A 10 -41.23 -21.09 -30.94
C ARG A 10 -41.96 -21.89 -29.87
N THR A 11 -42.80 -22.82 -30.28
CA THR A 11 -43.49 -23.72 -29.34
C THR A 11 -42.76 -25.08 -29.33
N ARG A 12 -42.37 -25.55 -28.15
CA ARG A 12 -41.71 -26.84 -27.95
C ARG A 12 -42.57 -27.76 -27.09
N LYS A 13 -42.67 -29.05 -27.48
CA LYS A 13 -43.23 -30.07 -26.64
C LYS A 13 -42.26 -30.38 -25.48
N ARG A 14 -42.72 -30.32 -24.25
CA ARG A 14 -41.96 -30.72 -23.04
C ARG A 14 -42.70 -31.81 -22.33
N THR A 15 -42.07 -32.94 -22.14
CA THR A 15 -42.57 -34.03 -21.30
C THR A 15 -42.26 -33.73 -19.85
N LEU A 16 -43.26 -33.68 -19.00
CA LEU A 16 -43.13 -33.52 -17.56
C LEU A 16 -42.68 -34.82 -16.91
N LYS A 17 -42.20 -34.77 -15.69
CA LYS A 17 -41.82 -35.97 -14.88
C LYS A 17 -43.01 -36.94 -14.69
N SER A 18 -44.25 -36.42 -14.81
CA SER A 18 -45.51 -37.17 -14.80
C SER A 18 -45.85 -37.90 -16.09
N GLY A 19 -45.05 -37.81 -17.14
CA GLY A 19 -45.31 -38.33 -18.49
C GLY A 19 -46.22 -37.45 -19.34
N ALA A 20 -46.86 -36.40 -18.83
CA ALA A 20 -47.71 -35.49 -19.59
C ALA A 20 -46.89 -34.60 -20.54
N VAL A 21 -47.34 -34.44 -21.77
CA VAL A 21 -46.71 -33.57 -22.76
C VAL A 21 -47.39 -32.20 -22.71
N VAL A 22 -46.63 -31.18 -22.39
CA VAL A 22 -47.09 -29.77 -22.34
C VAL A 22 -46.42 -28.99 -23.46
N LEU A 23 -47.20 -28.13 -24.16
CA LEU A 23 -46.67 -27.17 -25.12
C LEU A 23 -46.15 -25.94 -24.35
N GLN A 24 -44.85 -25.69 -24.48
CA GLN A 24 -44.20 -24.54 -23.87
C GLN A 24 -43.73 -23.57 -24.92
N ASP A 25 -44.28 -22.35 -24.87
CA ASP A 25 -43.83 -21.29 -25.75
C ASP A 25 -42.47 -20.72 -25.26
N ARG A 26 -41.57 -20.50 -26.21
CA ARG A 26 -40.30 -19.78 -26.00
C ARG A 26 -40.19 -18.64 -27.00
N TYR A 27 -39.62 -17.57 -26.57
CA TYR A 27 -39.38 -16.40 -27.39
C TYR A 27 -37.90 -16.33 -27.72
N VAL A 28 -37.55 -16.12 -28.98
CA VAL A 28 -36.18 -16.16 -29.48
C VAL A 28 -35.85 -14.85 -30.16
N LEU A 29 -34.86 -14.15 -29.66
CA LEU A 29 -34.26 -13.03 -30.37
C LEU A 29 -33.19 -13.55 -31.31
N ASN A 30 -33.33 -13.22 -32.59
CA ASN A 30 -32.33 -13.54 -33.60
C ASN A 30 -31.75 -12.23 -34.13
N TYR A 31 -30.44 -12.08 -34.04
CA TYR A 31 -29.74 -10.93 -34.59
C TYR A 31 -28.34 -11.29 -35.07
N ARG A 32 -27.72 -10.43 -35.85
CA ARG A 32 -26.30 -10.48 -36.15
C ARG A 32 -25.59 -9.55 -35.20
N ASP A 33 -24.55 -10.04 -34.55
CA ASP A 33 -23.70 -9.27 -33.68
C ASP A 33 -23.11 -8.06 -34.45
N PRO A 34 -23.31 -6.83 -33.99
CA PRO A 34 -22.89 -5.63 -34.70
C PRO A 34 -21.39 -5.51 -34.93
N LYS A 35 -20.58 -6.11 -34.03
CA LYS A 35 -19.10 -6.05 -34.09
C LYS A 35 -18.51 -7.24 -34.86
N SER A 36 -18.97 -8.45 -34.56
CA SER A 36 -18.38 -9.68 -35.13
C SER A 36 -19.14 -10.21 -36.38
N GLY A 37 -20.33 -9.72 -36.66
CA GLY A 37 -21.20 -10.20 -37.76
C GLY A 37 -21.81 -11.60 -37.52
N GLN A 38 -21.45 -12.26 -36.41
CA GLN A 38 -21.90 -13.62 -36.09
C GLN A 38 -23.40 -13.66 -35.77
N ARG A 39 -24.06 -14.75 -36.17
CA ARG A 39 -25.44 -14.99 -35.77
C ARG A 39 -25.57 -15.28 -34.28
N ARG A 40 -26.49 -14.58 -33.61
CA ARG A 40 -26.82 -14.78 -32.19
C ARG A 40 -28.30 -15.15 -32.04
N GLN A 41 -28.55 -16.06 -31.10
CA GLN A 41 -29.90 -16.43 -30.69
C GLN A 41 -29.96 -16.42 -29.17
N VAL A 42 -30.92 -15.67 -28.62
CA VAL A 42 -31.17 -15.61 -27.16
C VAL A 42 -32.60 -16.05 -26.90
N PHE A 43 -32.77 -16.98 -25.96
CA PHE A 43 -34.05 -17.60 -25.66
C PHE A 43 -34.61 -17.04 -24.35
N PHE A 44 -35.92 -16.75 -24.37
CA PHE A 44 -36.67 -16.26 -23.20
C PHE A 44 -37.93 -17.11 -22.98
N GLU A 45 -38.35 -17.26 -21.74
CA GLU A 45 -39.59 -17.94 -21.39
C GLU A 45 -40.81 -17.01 -21.50
N ARG A 46 -40.60 -15.70 -21.32
CA ARG A 46 -41.65 -14.68 -21.36
C ARG A 46 -41.43 -13.67 -22.49
N LYS A 47 -42.51 -13.32 -23.16
CA LYS A 47 -42.50 -12.35 -24.26
C LYS A 47 -41.97 -10.97 -23.81
N LYS A 48 -42.43 -10.51 -22.63
CA LYS A 48 -42.05 -9.22 -22.07
C LYS A 48 -40.54 -9.09 -21.82
N GLU A 49 -39.88 -10.18 -21.40
CA GLU A 49 -38.41 -10.21 -21.18
C GLU A 49 -37.67 -10.13 -22.53
N ALA A 50 -38.16 -10.84 -23.56
CA ALA A 50 -37.57 -10.80 -24.87
C ALA A 50 -37.72 -9.40 -25.53
N GLU A 51 -38.87 -8.76 -25.39
CA GLU A 51 -39.11 -7.40 -25.89
C GLU A 51 -38.27 -6.35 -25.15
N ALA A 52 -38.10 -6.51 -23.81
CA ALA A 52 -37.24 -5.64 -23.03
C ALA A 52 -35.78 -5.75 -23.49
N ARG A 53 -35.30 -6.99 -23.70
CA ARG A 53 -33.94 -7.21 -24.20
C ARG A 53 -33.75 -6.73 -25.64
N GLN A 54 -34.76 -6.85 -26.48
CA GLN A 54 -34.71 -6.30 -27.84
C GLN A 54 -34.49 -4.78 -27.85
N ARG A 55 -35.28 -4.04 -27.04
CA ARG A 55 -35.14 -2.58 -26.90
C ARG A 55 -33.79 -2.19 -26.35
N GLU A 56 -33.34 -2.91 -25.33
CA GLU A 56 -32.01 -2.67 -24.73
C GLU A 56 -30.88 -2.82 -25.77
N LEU A 57 -30.90 -3.90 -26.56
CA LEU A 57 -29.90 -4.13 -27.62
C LEU A 57 -29.98 -3.06 -28.72
N GLN A 58 -31.19 -2.62 -29.12
CA GLN A 58 -31.36 -1.54 -30.06
C GLN A 58 -30.78 -0.22 -29.57
N ASN A 59 -31.03 0.12 -28.30
CA ASN A 59 -30.45 1.31 -27.66
C ASN A 59 -28.92 1.22 -27.57
N GLN A 60 -28.39 0.09 -27.13
CA GLN A 60 -26.93 -0.12 -27.04
C GLN A 60 -26.23 0.04 -28.38
N VAL A 61 -26.86 -0.42 -29.48
CA VAL A 61 -26.32 -0.26 -30.82
C VAL A 61 -26.44 1.19 -31.29
N ALA A 62 -27.58 1.84 -31.04
CA ALA A 62 -27.79 3.23 -31.39
C ALA A 62 -26.83 4.19 -30.68
N GLU A 63 -26.53 3.90 -29.42
CA GLU A 63 -25.61 4.66 -28.58
C GLU A 63 -24.13 4.23 -28.75
N ASN A 64 -23.84 3.26 -29.63
CA ASN A 64 -22.52 2.67 -29.85
C ASN A 64 -21.89 2.06 -28.57
N THR A 65 -22.73 1.63 -27.65
CA THR A 65 -22.35 1.01 -26.36
C THR A 65 -22.48 -0.51 -26.34
N TYR A 66 -22.80 -1.11 -27.50
CA TYR A 66 -22.95 -2.57 -27.62
C TYR A 66 -21.61 -3.30 -27.39
N VAL A 67 -21.61 -4.25 -26.47
CA VAL A 67 -20.51 -5.18 -26.22
C VAL A 67 -21.00 -6.61 -26.43
N ASP A 68 -20.25 -7.43 -27.18
CA ASP A 68 -20.57 -8.86 -27.32
C ASP A 68 -20.55 -9.55 -25.95
N PRO A 69 -21.65 -10.14 -25.47
CA PRO A 69 -21.70 -10.82 -24.17
C PRO A 69 -20.67 -11.94 -24.00
N LYS A 70 -20.16 -12.51 -25.12
CA LYS A 70 -19.11 -13.53 -25.09
C LYS A 70 -17.71 -12.92 -24.93
N ALA A 71 -17.52 -11.71 -25.43
CA ALA A 71 -16.25 -10.98 -25.34
C ALA A 71 -16.11 -10.17 -24.03
N VAL A 72 -17.19 -10.09 -23.22
CA VAL A 72 -17.14 -9.41 -21.93
C VAL A 72 -16.21 -10.18 -20.99
N PRO A 73 -15.12 -9.56 -20.51
CA PRO A 73 -14.23 -10.21 -19.55
C PRO A 73 -14.91 -10.37 -18.18
N THR A 74 -14.41 -11.33 -17.41
CA THR A 74 -14.69 -11.44 -15.99
C THR A 74 -13.95 -10.36 -15.21
N VAL A 75 -14.36 -10.13 -13.97
CA VAL A 75 -13.63 -9.24 -13.05
C VAL A 75 -12.18 -9.71 -12.84
N ALA A 76 -11.93 -11.02 -12.83
CA ALA A 76 -10.57 -11.57 -12.71
C ALA A 76 -9.72 -11.20 -13.93
N GLU A 77 -10.23 -11.41 -15.14
CA GLU A 77 -9.53 -11.03 -16.39
C GLU A 77 -9.29 -9.51 -16.47
N ALA A 78 -10.24 -8.70 -16.04
CA ALA A 78 -10.08 -7.24 -15.99
C ALA A 78 -9.02 -6.82 -14.96
N VAL A 79 -8.91 -7.52 -13.82
CA VAL A 79 -7.85 -7.29 -12.82
C VAL A 79 -6.48 -7.66 -13.39
N GLU A 80 -6.35 -8.77 -14.10
CA GLU A 80 -5.11 -9.19 -14.75
C GLU A 80 -4.67 -8.16 -15.79
N HIS A 81 -5.61 -7.70 -16.62
CA HIS A 81 -5.35 -6.64 -17.60
C HIS A 81 -4.87 -5.34 -16.93
N TRP A 82 -5.54 -4.91 -15.87
CA TRP A 82 -5.13 -3.74 -15.10
C TRP A 82 -3.75 -3.90 -14.45
N LEU A 83 -3.44 -5.08 -13.92
CA LEU A 83 -2.11 -5.36 -13.35
C LEU A 83 -1.00 -5.36 -14.41
N ALA A 84 -1.30 -5.82 -15.62
CA ALA A 84 -0.39 -5.74 -16.76
C ALA A 84 -0.13 -4.28 -17.16
N ASP A 85 -1.18 -3.45 -17.26
CA ASP A 85 -1.04 -2.00 -17.50
C ASP A 85 -0.17 -1.30 -16.44
N LYS A 86 -0.25 -1.74 -15.18
CA LYS A 86 0.55 -1.15 -14.09
C LYS A 86 1.99 -1.65 -14.05
N ALA A 87 2.32 -2.79 -14.66
CA ALA A 87 3.63 -3.42 -14.54
C ALA A 87 4.78 -2.50 -14.96
N ASP A 88 4.61 -1.77 -16.05
CA ASP A 88 5.62 -0.86 -16.58
C ASP A 88 5.57 0.56 -15.96
N LYS A 89 4.50 0.86 -15.20
CA LYS A 89 4.24 2.21 -14.65
C LYS A 89 4.63 2.35 -13.19
N VAL A 90 4.85 1.24 -12.47
CA VAL A 90 5.14 1.25 -11.03
C VAL A 90 6.33 0.37 -10.67
N LYS A 91 6.99 0.64 -9.54
CA LYS A 91 8.06 -0.21 -9.01
C LYS A 91 7.56 -1.64 -8.74
N ALA A 92 8.41 -2.64 -8.92
CA ALA A 92 8.10 -4.05 -8.68
C ALA A 92 7.51 -4.33 -7.29
N SER A 93 8.01 -3.65 -6.25
CA SER A 93 7.47 -3.75 -4.88
C SER A 93 6.04 -3.21 -4.76
N THR A 94 5.71 -2.16 -5.50
CA THR A 94 4.36 -1.59 -5.56
C THR A 94 3.41 -2.54 -6.30
N LEU A 95 3.86 -3.10 -7.42
CA LEU A 95 3.10 -4.10 -8.19
C LEU A 95 2.79 -5.34 -7.35
N THR A 96 3.77 -5.83 -6.58
CA THR A 96 3.54 -6.93 -5.62
C THR A 96 2.46 -6.56 -4.61
N GLY A 97 2.50 -5.34 -4.07
CA GLY A 97 1.45 -4.84 -3.18
C GLY A 97 0.07 -4.76 -3.85
N TYR A 98 0.01 -4.39 -5.12
CA TYR A 98 -1.23 -4.39 -5.91
C TYR A 98 -1.78 -5.80 -6.10
N LYS A 99 -0.94 -6.77 -6.49
CA LYS A 99 -1.34 -8.18 -6.63
C LYS A 99 -1.97 -8.74 -5.36
N ILE A 100 -1.36 -8.49 -4.20
CA ILE A 100 -1.91 -8.92 -2.89
C ILE A 100 -3.29 -8.32 -2.64
N VAL A 101 -3.48 -7.02 -2.90
CA VAL A 101 -4.77 -6.36 -2.69
C VAL A 101 -5.80 -6.81 -3.74
N CYS A 102 -5.40 -7.02 -4.98
CA CYS A 102 -6.27 -7.49 -6.05
C CYS A 102 -6.81 -8.90 -5.79
N HIS A 103 -6.06 -9.74 -5.06
CA HIS A 103 -6.58 -11.03 -4.62
C HIS A 103 -7.84 -10.88 -3.72
N CYS A 104 -7.96 -9.77 -2.98
CA CYS A 104 -9.19 -9.43 -2.26
C CYS A 104 -10.35 -8.98 -3.18
N ILE A 105 -10.12 -8.79 -4.48
CA ILE A 105 -11.16 -8.54 -5.47
C ILE A 105 -11.58 -9.83 -6.15
N THR A 106 -10.59 -10.59 -6.63
CA THR A 106 -10.81 -11.77 -7.45
C THR A 106 -11.19 -12.99 -6.61
N GLY A 107 -10.56 -13.19 -5.46
CA GLY A 107 -10.74 -14.36 -4.60
C GLY A 107 -10.17 -15.66 -5.22
N PRO A 108 -10.56 -16.81 -4.68
CA PRO A 108 -11.31 -16.95 -3.44
C PRO A 108 -10.49 -16.58 -2.19
N LEU A 109 -11.14 -16.00 -1.19
CA LEU A 109 -10.50 -15.60 0.07
C LEU A 109 -10.59 -16.74 1.09
N LEU A 110 -9.45 -17.18 1.62
CA LEU A 110 -9.42 -18.15 2.72
C LEU A 110 -10.05 -17.52 3.98
N GLU A 111 -11.08 -18.19 4.53
CA GLU A 111 -11.60 -17.87 5.85
C GLU A 111 -10.59 -18.24 6.93
N GLY A 112 -10.43 -17.39 7.93
CA GLY A 112 -9.50 -17.64 9.02
C GLY A 112 -8.72 -16.40 9.45
N THR A 113 -7.63 -16.62 10.17
CA THR A 113 -6.76 -15.56 10.69
C THR A 113 -5.87 -14.96 9.59
N VAL A 114 -5.33 -13.78 9.85
CA VAL A 114 -4.32 -13.14 8.97
C VAL A 114 -3.11 -14.05 8.78
N ARG A 115 -2.70 -14.77 9.84
CA ARG A 115 -1.55 -15.69 9.80
C ARG A 115 -1.81 -16.85 8.84
N GLU A 116 -2.95 -17.49 8.92
CA GLU A 116 -3.33 -18.60 8.03
C GLU A 116 -3.41 -18.15 6.57
N ARG A 117 -3.99 -16.98 6.31
CA ARG A 117 -4.00 -16.38 4.96
C ARG A 117 -2.60 -16.09 4.42
N CYS A 118 -1.71 -15.53 5.25
CA CYS A 118 -0.33 -15.28 4.84
C CYS A 118 0.43 -16.60 4.56
N GLU A 119 0.24 -17.60 5.40
CA GLU A 119 0.86 -18.92 5.23
C GLU A 119 0.34 -19.63 3.96
N TYR A 120 -0.97 -19.62 3.75
CA TYR A 120 -1.57 -20.15 2.52
C TYR A 120 -1.05 -19.42 1.27
N THR A 121 -0.98 -18.09 1.29
CA THR A 121 -0.47 -17.31 0.17
C THR A 121 1.00 -17.61 -0.12
N ALA A 122 1.81 -17.83 0.93
CA ALA A 122 3.24 -18.09 0.80
C ALA A 122 3.57 -19.54 0.39
N THR A 123 2.78 -20.51 0.84
CA THR A 123 3.12 -21.95 0.73
C THR A 123 2.17 -22.74 -0.16
N GLY A 124 1.00 -22.20 -0.48
CA GLY A 124 -0.09 -22.94 -1.15
C GLY A 124 -0.75 -24.01 -0.28
N LYS A 125 -0.29 -24.22 0.96
CA LYS A 125 -0.84 -25.26 1.86
C LYS A 125 -2.16 -24.80 2.46
N LYS A 126 -3.22 -25.56 2.15
CA LYS A 126 -4.55 -25.34 2.73
C LYS A 126 -4.60 -25.84 4.16
N PRO A 127 -5.09 -25.04 5.14
CA PRO A 127 -5.38 -25.54 6.47
C PRO A 127 -6.41 -26.68 6.46
N LYS A 128 -6.37 -27.59 7.45
CA LYS A 128 -7.43 -28.61 7.60
C LYS A 128 -8.78 -27.93 7.81
N GLY A 129 -9.80 -28.35 7.05
CA GLY A 129 -11.14 -27.76 7.13
C GLY A 129 -11.25 -26.35 6.53
N ALA A 130 -10.31 -25.97 5.69
CA ALA A 130 -10.29 -24.64 5.06
C ALA A 130 -11.57 -24.39 4.25
N SER A 131 -12.28 -23.33 4.57
CA SER A 131 -13.37 -22.78 3.78
C SER A 131 -12.91 -21.52 3.02
N PHE A 132 -13.57 -21.25 1.91
CA PHE A 132 -13.24 -20.12 1.05
C PHE A 132 -14.47 -19.29 0.73
N VAL A 133 -14.35 -17.98 0.89
CA VAL A 133 -15.37 -17.04 0.45
C VAL A 133 -15.16 -16.71 -1.02
N PRO A 134 -16.15 -17.00 -1.91
CA PRO A 134 -16.10 -16.51 -3.28
C PRO A 134 -16.20 -14.98 -3.29
N LEU A 135 -15.37 -14.35 -4.10
CA LEU A 135 -15.40 -12.90 -4.28
C LEU A 135 -15.88 -12.56 -5.71
N LEU A 136 -15.52 -11.38 -6.22
CA LEU A 136 -16.08 -10.89 -7.48
C LEU A 136 -15.47 -11.53 -8.74
N GLY A 137 -14.35 -12.21 -8.65
CA GLY A 137 -13.53 -12.63 -9.80
C GLY A 137 -14.24 -13.41 -10.87
N HIS A 138 -15.20 -14.26 -10.49
CA HIS A 138 -15.95 -15.11 -11.40
C HIS A 138 -17.08 -14.41 -12.18
N LEU A 139 -17.49 -13.21 -11.72
CA LEU A 139 -18.55 -12.44 -12.36
C LEU A 139 -18.06 -11.79 -13.64
N LYS A 140 -18.88 -11.80 -14.66
CA LYS A 140 -18.65 -10.94 -15.83
C LYS A 140 -18.86 -9.48 -15.47
N LEU A 141 -18.14 -8.57 -16.12
CA LEU A 141 -18.26 -7.13 -15.84
C LEU A 141 -19.70 -6.62 -16.03
N THR A 142 -20.46 -7.19 -16.94
CA THR A 142 -21.88 -6.85 -17.16
C THR A 142 -22.82 -7.39 -16.08
N GLU A 143 -22.38 -8.37 -15.28
CA GLU A 143 -23.12 -8.92 -14.15
C GLU A 143 -22.82 -8.19 -12.85
N LEU A 144 -21.75 -7.39 -12.84
CA LEU A 144 -21.32 -6.65 -11.67
C LEU A 144 -22.29 -5.49 -11.40
N THR A 145 -22.85 -5.45 -10.20
CA THR A 145 -23.79 -4.40 -9.79
C THR A 145 -23.24 -3.63 -8.59
N THR A 146 -23.72 -2.39 -8.39
CA THR A 146 -23.39 -1.61 -7.19
C THR A 146 -23.77 -2.35 -5.90
N ALA A 147 -24.86 -3.14 -5.92
CA ALA A 147 -25.25 -3.97 -4.78
C ALA A 147 -24.25 -5.10 -4.51
N ALA A 148 -23.76 -5.78 -5.55
CA ALA A 148 -22.74 -6.81 -5.43
C ALA A 148 -21.44 -6.24 -4.86
N ILE A 149 -20.99 -5.07 -5.34
CA ILE A 149 -19.80 -4.38 -4.81
C ILE A 149 -19.99 -4.00 -3.33
N ARG A 150 -21.19 -3.58 -2.94
CA ARG A 150 -21.47 -3.24 -1.52
C ARG A 150 -21.44 -4.50 -0.63
N ALA A 151 -22.01 -5.60 -1.08
CA ALA A 151 -21.99 -6.88 -0.37
C ALA A 151 -20.54 -7.41 -0.23
N TRP A 152 -19.78 -7.41 -1.32
CA TRP A 152 -18.36 -7.78 -1.33
C TRP A 152 -17.54 -6.93 -0.36
N HIS A 153 -17.71 -5.61 -0.35
CA HIS A 153 -16.98 -4.73 0.55
C HIS A 153 -17.28 -5.04 2.02
N ARG A 154 -18.55 -5.37 2.35
CA ARG A 154 -18.95 -5.76 3.72
C ARG A 154 -18.21 -7.03 4.14
N VAL A 155 -18.19 -8.05 3.29
CA VAL A 155 -17.43 -9.30 3.53
C VAL A 155 -15.94 -9.00 3.76
N LEU A 156 -15.34 -8.13 2.96
CA LEU A 156 -13.94 -7.77 3.16
C LEU A 156 -13.69 -7.04 4.49
N VAL A 157 -14.62 -6.16 4.90
CA VAL A 157 -14.49 -5.46 6.21
C VAL A 157 -14.48 -6.47 7.36
N GLU A 158 -15.32 -7.48 7.30
CA GLU A 158 -15.40 -8.56 8.30
C GLU A 158 -14.14 -9.46 8.27
N GLN A 159 -13.70 -9.85 7.10
CA GLN A 159 -12.61 -10.83 6.93
C GLN A 159 -11.20 -10.24 7.04
N VAL A 160 -10.96 -9.08 6.45
CA VAL A 160 -9.60 -8.50 6.32
C VAL A 160 -9.47 -7.08 6.90
N GLY A 161 -10.56 -6.54 7.42
CA GLY A 161 -10.62 -5.22 8.04
C GLY A 161 -10.81 -4.07 7.06
N THR A 162 -11.31 -2.95 7.60
CA THR A 162 -11.75 -1.77 6.83
C THR A 162 -10.65 -1.14 5.97
N TYR A 163 -9.40 -1.14 6.45
CA TYR A 163 -8.29 -0.57 5.69
C TYR A 163 -8.02 -1.33 4.39
N THR A 164 -7.93 -2.65 4.46
CA THR A 164 -7.70 -3.50 3.28
C THR A 164 -8.90 -3.47 2.34
N ALA A 165 -10.11 -3.51 2.88
CA ALA A 165 -11.35 -3.41 2.09
C ALA A 165 -11.41 -2.09 1.28
N ASN A 166 -11.05 -0.97 1.91
CA ASN A 166 -11.03 0.34 1.23
C ASN A 166 -9.92 0.43 0.16
N ARG A 167 -8.77 -0.19 0.38
CA ARG A 167 -7.72 -0.31 -0.65
C ARG A 167 -8.20 -1.15 -1.83
N ALA A 168 -8.80 -2.32 -1.56
CA ALA A 168 -9.36 -3.17 -2.61
C ALA A 168 -10.43 -2.43 -3.42
N LYS A 169 -11.31 -1.66 -2.76
CA LYS A 169 -12.29 -0.80 -3.44
C LYS A 169 -11.63 0.24 -4.36
N ALA A 170 -10.55 0.87 -3.90
CA ALA A 170 -9.83 1.85 -4.71
C ALA A 170 -9.20 1.20 -5.96
N HIS A 171 -8.63 -0.01 -5.82
CA HIS A 171 -8.12 -0.76 -6.96
C HIS A 171 -9.24 -1.20 -7.90
N LEU A 172 -10.35 -1.74 -7.37
CA LEU A 172 -11.51 -2.11 -8.19
C LEU A 172 -12.02 -0.92 -9.03
N LYS A 173 -12.06 0.30 -8.44
CA LYS A 173 -12.44 1.50 -9.20
C LYS A 173 -11.49 1.74 -10.37
N GLY A 174 -10.18 1.57 -10.19
CA GLY A 174 -9.20 1.71 -11.27
C GLY A 174 -9.31 0.60 -12.32
N VAL A 175 -9.56 -0.64 -11.90
CA VAL A 175 -9.83 -1.77 -12.81
C VAL A 175 -11.04 -1.52 -13.68
N LEU A 176 -12.14 -1.07 -13.08
CA LEU A 176 -13.38 -0.80 -13.81
C LEU A 176 -13.25 0.38 -14.78
N ALA A 177 -12.49 1.42 -14.40
CA ALA A 177 -12.24 2.56 -15.29
C ALA A 177 -11.44 2.15 -16.54
N LEU A 178 -10.37 1.36 -16.37
CA LEU A 178 -9.59 0.85 -17.50
C LEU A 178 -10.43 -0.14 -18.36
N ALA A 179 -11.24 -0.97 -17.72
CA ALA A 179 -12.10 -1.90 -18.45
C ALA A 179 -13.19 -1.19 -19.26
N GLU A 180 -13.70 -0.06 -18.77
CA GLU A 180 -14.64 0.78 -19.54
C GLU A 180 -13.95 1.40 -20.76
N GLU A 181 -12.70 1.86 -20.60
CA GLU A 181 -11.88 2.45 -21.67
C GLU A 181 -11.53 1.40 -22.75
N ASP A 182 -11.00 0.25 -22.34
CA ASP A 182 -10.41 -0.72 -23.28
C ASP A 182 -11.43 -1.73 -23.83
N PHE A 183 -12.42 -2.13 -23.03
CA PHE A 183 -13.42 -3.12 -23.45
C PHE A 183 -14.78 -2.50 -23.79
N GLY A 184 -14.99 -1.21 -23.54
CA GLY A 184 -16.25 -0.52 -23.77
C GLY A 184 -17.39 -1.02 -22.88
N VAL A 185 -17.08 -1.64 -21.73
CA VAL A 185 -18.06 -2.17 -20.79
C VAL A 185 -18.35 -1.11 -19.72
N ARG A 186 -19.56 -0.54 -19.75
CA ARG A 186 -19.97 0.46 -18.77
C ARG A 186 -19.89 -0.08 -17.34
N ALA A 187 -19.10 0.57 -16.52
CA ALA A 187 -18.91 0.19 -15.13
C ALA A 187 -20.10 0.60 -14.26
N PRO A 188 -20.48 -0.22 -13.26
CA PRO A 188 -21.48 0.18 -12.26
C PRO A 188 -20.96 1.31 -11.39
N SER A 189 -21.86 2.16 -10.91
CA SER A 189 -21.49 3.21 -9.96
C SER A 189 -20.91 2.62 -8.68
N MET A 190 -19.80 3.16 -8.22
CA MET A 190 -19.19 2.74 -6.96
C MET A 190 -20.09 3.09 -5.77
N PRO A 191 -20.32 2.16 -4.84
CA PRO A 191 -21.19 2.41 -3.70
C PRO A 191 -20.65 3.53 -2.80
N THR A 192 -21.54 4.41 -2.37
CA THR A 192 -21.31 5.46 -1.36
C THR A 192 -21.67 4.96 0.04
N GLY A 193 -21.29 5.70 1.08
CA GLY A 193 -21.66 5.38 2.47
C GLY A 193 -21.03 4.11 3.03
N LEU A 194 -19.95 3.62 2.42
CA LEU A 194 -19.22 2.45 2.92
C LEU A 194 -18.48 2.76 4.23
N ALA A 195 -18.17 1.70 4.99
CA ALA A 195 -17.46 1.80 6.25
C ALA A 195 -16.17 2.63 6.11
N ARG A 196 -16.07 3.68 6.89
CA ARG A 196 -14.82 4.47 7.02
C ARG A 196 -13.97 3.85 8.11
N ALA A 197 -12.65 3.82 7.89
CA ALA A 197 -11.76 3.47 8.98
C ALA A 197 -12.02 4.45 10.13
N ARG A 198 -12.42 3.92 11.30
CA ARG A 198 -12.50 4.72 12.52
C ARG A 198 -11.12 5.36 12.74
N HIS A 199 -11.12 6.49 13.45
CA HIS A 199 -9.91 7.28 13.72
C HIS A 199 -8.64 6.42 13.78
N LYS A 200 -7.62 6.80 12.96
CA LYS A 200 -6.29 6.20 13.11
C LYS A 200 -5.86 6.45 14.56
N PRO A 201 -5.51 5.40 15.32
CA PRO A 201 -4.98 5.61 16.66
C PRO A 201 -3.80 6.58 16.55
N ARG A 202 -3.71 7.52 17.50
CA ARG A 202 -2.56 8.44 17.55
C ARG A 202 -1.29 7.60 17.54
N LYS A 203 -0.38 7.94 16.65
CA LYS A 203 0.90 7.24 16.58
C LYS A 203 1.62 7.45 17.90
N VAL A 204 2.10 6.36 18.49
CA VAL A 204 2.93 6.44 19.69
C VAL A 204 4.25 7.12 19.30
N ILE A 205 4.58 8.19 19.99
CA ILE A 205 5.85 8.92 19.89
C ILE A 205 6.51 8.89 21.25
N LEU A 206 7.83 8.92 21.30
CA LEU A 206 8.55 9.04 22.57
C LEU A 206 8.49 10.48 23.09
N SER A 207 8.44 10.62 24.40
CA SER A 207 8.65 11.91 25.07
C SER A 207 10.08 12.42 24.87
N SER A 208 10.31 13.73 24.99
CA SER A 208 11.67 14.28 24.92
C SER A 208 12.58 13.70 26.00
N ALA A 209 12.03 13.40 27.19
CA ALA A 209 12.78 12.76 28.29
C ALA A 209 13.21 11.32 27.91
N ASP A 210 12.31 10.53 27.31
CA ASP A 210 12.64 9.18 26.85
C ASP A 210 13.66 9.19 25.71
N ILE A 211 13.57 10.14 24.80
CA ILE A 211 14.57 10.34 23.73
C ILE A 211 15.93 10.69 24.34
N ALA A 212 15.97 11.57 25.32
CA ALA A 212 17.23 11.92 26.01
C ALA A 212 17.85 10.71 26.70
N ARG A 213 17.06 9.88 27.40
CA ARG A 213 17.52 8.62 28.00
C ARG A 213 18.07 7.66 26.94
N LEU A 214 17.37 7.51 25.82
CA LEU A 214 17.81 6.67 24.71
C LEU A 214 19.12 7.14 24.10
N ILE A 215 19.28 8.44 23.87
CA ILE A 215 20.51 9.04 23.31
C ILE A 215 21.67 8.89 24.29
N THR A 216 21.45 9.10 25.61
CA THR A 216 22.46 8.92 26.63
C THR A 216 22.97 7.47 26.67
N ALA A 217 22.07 6.50 26.63
CA ALA A 217 22.43 5.09 26.54
C ALA A 217 23.14 4.75 25.22
N ALA A 218 22.75 5.37 24.13
CA ALA A 218 23.37 5.14 22.82
C ALA A 218 24.82 5.63 22.74
N LYS A 219 25.20 6.68 23.48
CA LYS A 219 26.58 7.19 23.54
C LYS A 219 27.56 6.18 24.12
N THR A 220 27.08 5.30 25.00
CA THR A 220 27.88 4.26 25.67
C THR A 220 27.72 2.87 25.04
N ASP A 221 26.83 2.72 24.10
CA ASP A 221 26.57 1.48 23.36
C ASP A 221 27.36 1.45 22.04
N ASP A 222 28.60 1.02 22.14
CA ASP A 222 29.57 1.01 21.04
C ASP A 222 29.16 0.12 19.84
N GLU A 223 28.30 -0.89 20.05
CA GLU A 223 27.90 -1.84 19.01
C GLU A 223 26.57 -1.47 18.33
N ALA A 224 25.61 -0.94 19.09
CA ALA A 224 24.25 -0.73 18.64
C ALA A 224 23.76 0.72 18.70
N GLY A 225 24.40 1.55 19.53
CA GLY A 225 23.93 2.88 19.88
C GLY A 225 23.58 3.75 18.68
N VAL A 226 24.47 3.82 17.70
CA VAL A 226 24.27 4.61 16.50
C VAL A 226 23.08 4.13 15.67
N TYR A 227 22.79 2.83 15.66
CA TYR A 227 21.70 2.27 14.87
C TYR A 227 20.32 2.73 15.35
N TYR A 228 20.09 2.75 16.66
CA TYR A 228 18.79 3.11 17.20
C TYR A 228 18.65 4.60 17.55
N ALA A 229 19.75 5.33 17.79
CA ALA A 229 19.70 6.77 18.03
C ALA A 229 19.57 7.61 16.76
N PHE A 230 20.15 7.17 15.65
CA PHE A 230 20.25 7.91 14.41
C PHE A 230 18.92 8.53 13.92
N PRO A 231 17.80 7.79 13.82
CA PRO A 231 16.56 8.38 13.30
C PRO A 231 15.92 9.41 14.24
N PHE A 232 16.23 9.41 15.53
CA PHE A 232 15.83 10.45 16.47
C PHE A 232 16.64 11.74 16.32
N LEU A 233 17.87 11.62 15.82
CA LEU A 233 18.80 12.75 15.64
C LEU A 233 18.73 13.36 14.22
N THR A 234 18.19 12.62 13.24
CA THR A 234 18.19 13.02 11.83
C THR A 234 16.81 13.07 11.19
N GLY A 235 15.82 12.43 11.77
CA GLY A 235 14.49 12.29 11.18
C GLY A 235 14.45 11.46 9.90
N THR A 236 15.48 10.69 9.57
CA THR A 236 15.55 9.87 8.37
C THR A 236 14.52 8.73 8.35
N ARG A 237 14.12 8.31 7.15
CA ARG A 237 13.35 7.06 6.98
C ARG A 237 14.29 5.86 7.19
N PRO A 238 13.78 4.71 7.65
CA PRO A 238 14.62 3.52 7.83
C PRO A 238 15.37 3.08 6.56
N SER A 239 14.76 3.23 5.38
CA SER A 239 15.40 2.92 4.10
C SER A 239 16.51 3.91 3.73
N GLU A 240 16.39 5.17 4.12
CA GLU A 240 17.42 6.21 3.97
C GLU A 240 18.59 5.94 4.92
N GLN A 241 18.30 5.64 6.19
CA GLN A 241 19.32 5.26 7.18
C GLN A 241 20.14 4.05 6.69
N LEU A 242 19.46 2.95 6.32
CA LEU A 242 20.14 1.73 5.87
C LEU A 242 20.83 1.90 4.50
N GLY A 243 20.44 2.90 3.73
CA GLY A 243 21.04 3.27 2.46
C GLY A 243 22.25 4.21 2.56
N LEU A 244 22.57 4.70 3.76
CA LEU A 244 23.64 5.68 3.95
C LEU A 244 25.04 5.06 3.78
N LEU A 245 25.88 5.74 3.01
CA LEU A 245 27.29 5.39 2.82
C LEU A 245 28.19 6.39 3.53
N TRP A 246 29.42 5.97 3.83
CA TRP A 246 30.39 6.88 4.48
C TRP A 246 30.77 8.08 3.61
N ASP A 247 30.68 7.96 2.28
CA ASP A 247 30.90 9.07 1.34
C ASP A 247 29.79 10.12 1.38
N ASP A 248 28.67 9.82 2.04
CA ASP A 248 27.57 10.76 2.26
C ASP A 248 27.73 11.54 3.59
N VAL A 249 28.69 11.17 4.42
CA VAL A 249 28.96 11.79 5.73
C VAL A 249 30.15 12.72 5.62
N ASP A 250 29.87 13.99 5.54
CA ASP A 250 30.90 15.04 5.47
C ASP A 250 31.14 15.62 6.86
N PHE A 251 32.26 15.22 7.46
CA PHE A 251 32.64 15.67 8.81
C PHE A 251 33.22 17.09 8.82
N ASP A 252 33.72 17.58 7.70
CA ASP A 252 34.29 18.93 7.61
C ASP A 252 33.16 19.96 7.47
N ALA A 253 32.19 19.69 6.61
CA ALA A 253 30.98 20.49 6.46
C ALA A 253 29.93 20.24 7.56
N ASN A 254 30.10 19.21 8.40
CA ASN A 254 29.10 18.76 9.41
C ASN A 254 27.73 18.46 8.82
N VAL A 255 27.67 17.78 7.69
CA VAL A 255 26.41 17.43 7.02
C VAL A 255 26.36 15.95 6.64
N ILE A 256 25.15 15.41 6.58
CA ILE A 256 24.83 14.10 6.02
C ILE A 256 23.98 14.31 4.78
N ARG A 257 24.42 13.75 3.65
CA ARG A 257 23.74 13.83 2.37
C ARG A 257 22.84 12.62 2.16
N ILE A 258 21.54 12.81 2.15
CA ILE A 258 20.59 11.74 1.83
C ILE A 258 20.38 11.75 0.32
N ARG A 259 20.91 10.73 -0.39
CA ARG A 259 20.89 10.62 -1.85
C ARG A 259 20.28 9.33 -2.35
N ARG A 260 20.16 8.31 -1.49
CA ARG A 260 19.66 6.99 -1.85
C ARG A 260 18.87 6.32 -0.75
N VAL A 261 18.17 5.27 -1.13
CA VAL A 261 17.48 4.36 -0.19
C VAL A 261 17.94 2.92 -0.40
N GLN A 262 17.94 2.14 0.65
CA GLN A 262 18.08 0.70 0.54
C GLN A 262 16.72 0.05 0.33
N GLU A 263 16.61 -0.75 -0.72
CA GLU A 263 15.44 -1.56 -1.03
C GLU A 263 15.37 -2.79 -0.09
N ARG A 264 14.27 -3.56 -0.20
CA ARG A 264 14.01 -4.72 0.68
C ARG A 264 15.03 -5.86 0.49
N ASP A 265 15.60 -6.00 -0.69
CA ASP A 265 16.62 -7.00 -1.03
C ASP A 265 18.05 -6.56 -0.66
N GLY A 266 18.21 -5.34 -0.17
CA GLY A 266 19.49 -4.74 0.20
C GLY A 266 20.20 -3.99 -0.93
N SER A 267 19.62 -3.94 -2.13
CA SER A 267 20.08 -3.10 -3.22
C SER A 267 19.86 -1.62 -2.94
N PHE A 268 20.53 -0.75 -3.68
CA PHE A 268 20.34 0.69 -3.60
C PHE A 268 19.50 1.21 -4.75
N THR A 269 18.65 2.19 -4.45
CA THR A 269 17.98 3.03 -5.42
C THR A 269 18.38 4.47 -5.15
N GLU A 270 19.01 5.11 -6.14
CA GLU A 270 19.29 6.55 -6.08
C GLU A 270 17.97 7.32 -6.08
N MET A 271 17.90 8.35 -5.26
CA MET A 271 16.71 9.22 -5.23
C MET A 271 16.80 10.17 -6.41
N THR A 272 15.75 10.25 -7.20
CA THR A 272 15.66 11.24 -8.26
C THR A 272 15.66 12.65 -7.66
N LYS A 273 16.24 13.60 -8.38
CA LYS A 273 16.35 15.04 -8.01
C LYS A 273 15.00 15.79 -7.86
N THR A 274 13.89 15.08 -7.69
CA THR A 274 12.65 15.71 -7.23
C THR A 274 12.89 16.27 -5.84
N GLU A 275 12.68 17.54 -5.67
CA GLU A 275 13.08 18.45 -4.59
C GLU A 275 13.01 17.96 -3.14
N ALA A 276 12.28 16.90 -2.84
CA ALA A 276 12.14 16.36 -1.49
C ALA A 276 12.97 15.10 -1.21
N GLY A 277 13.58 14.49 -2.21
CA GLY A 277 14.34 13.25 -2.05
C GLY A 277 15.76 13.48 -1.56
N THR A 278 16.52 14.27 -2.31
CA THR A 278 17.92 14.58 -2.01
C THR A 278 17.99 15.81 -1.11
N ARG A 279 18.63 15.65 0.06
CA ARG A 279 18.76 16.74 1.03
C ARG A 279 19.99 16.57 1.89
N GLU A 280 20.43 17.66 2.50
CA GLU A 280 21.46 17.68 3.52
C GLU A 280 20.84 17.82 4.91
N ILE A 281 21.36 17.05 5.86
CA ILE A 281 20.96 17.08 7.26
C ILE A 281 22.18 17.54 8.06
N PRO A 282 22.12 18.70 8.75
CA PRO A 282 23.19 19.13 9.62
C PRO A 282 23.44 18.14 10.77
N MET A 283 24.69 17.84 11.08
CA MET A 283 25.08 17.04 12.21
C MET A 283 25.29 17.89 13.46
N GLY A 284 24.53 17.62 14.52
CA GLY A 284 24.85 18.13 15.84
C GLY A 284 26.06 17.38 16.45
N THR A 285 26.70 17.97 17.45
CA THR A 285 27.90 17.45 18.14
C THR A 285 27.73 15.98 18.56
N THR A 286 26.63 15.65 19.21
CA THR A 286 26.34 14.26 19.67
C THR A 286 26.36 13.26 18.52
N LEU A 287 25.70 13.56 17.41
CA LEU A 287 25.67 12.66 16.26
C LEU A 287 27.05 12.52 15.60
N ARG A 288 27.76 13.63 15.48
CA ARG A 288 29.12 13.64 14.93
C ARG A 288 30.08 12.77 15.73
N GLU A 289 30.09 12.92 17.06
CA GLU A 289 30.91 12.08 17.95
C GLU A 289 30.54 10.59 17.84
N MET A 290 29.27 10.26 17.87
CA MET A 290 28.81 8.88 17.71
C MET A 290 29.24 8.28 16.38
N LEU A 291 29.14 9.03 15.27
CA LEU A 291 29.55 8.55 13.97
C LEU A 291 31.06 8.40 13.84
N LEU A 292 31.87 9.30 14.42
CA LEU A 292 33.33 9.18 14.46
C LEU A 292 33.75 7.93 15.23
N ASN A 293 33.20 7.72 16.43
CA ASN A 293 33.45 6.53 17.25
C ASN A 293 33.02 5.24 16.52
N TRP A 294 31.88 5.27 15.86
CA TRP A 294 31.38 4.13 15.08
C TRP A 294 32.25 3.82 13.85
N ARG A 295 32.79 4.83 13.17
CA ARG A 295 33.61 4.67 11.96
C ARG A 295 34.83 3.77 12.18
N VAL A 296 35.40 3.82 13.38
CA VAL A 296 36.57 2.99 13.77
C VAL A 296 36.20 1.50 13.83
N ARG A 297 35.00 1.19 14.35
CA ARG A 297 34.51 -0.18 14.63
C ARG A 297 33.57 -0.73 13.55
N CYS A 298 33.14 0.12 12.63
CA CYS A 298 32.16 -0.22 11.62
C CYS A 298 32.64 -1.43 10.78
N PRO A 299 31.83 -2.48 10.63
CA PRO A 299 32.17 -3.64 9.85
C PRO A 299 32.47 -3.29 8.39
N ARG A 300 33.56 -3.81 7.85
CA ARG A 300 34.05 -3.55 6.49
C ARG A 300 33.65 -4.68 5.54
N LYS A 301 33.44 -4.35 4.27
CA LYS A 301 33.31 -5.33 3.20
C LYS A 301 34.72 -5.55 2.62
N GLY A 302 35.36 -6.66 3.01
CA GLY A 302 36.80 -6.82 2.75
C GLY A 302 37.60 -5.79 3.53
N LYS A 303 38.32 -4.91 2.82
CA LYS A 303 39.08 -3.79 3.41
C LYS A 303 38.32 -2.46 3.35
N GLU A 304 37.21 -2.40 2.63
CA GLU A 304 36.47 -1.18 2.32
C GLU A 304 35.47 -0.81 3.41
N LEU A 305 35.53 0.43 3.86
CA LEU A 305 34.53 1.05 4.70
C LEU A 305 33.45 1.70 3.81
N HIS A 306 32.33 1.02 3.63
CA HIS A 306 31.34 1.39 2.63
C HIS A 306 30.04 1.90 3.25
N ARG A 307 29.30 1.03 3.94
CA ARG A 307 28.01 1.37 4.56
C ARG A 307 28.19 1.96 5.95
N VAL A 308 27.40 2.97 6.33
CA VAL A 308 27.36 3.48 7.71
C VAL A 308 26.62 2.48 8.62
N PHE A 309 25.60 1.81 8.12
CA PHE A 309 24.78 0.84 8.85
C PHE A 309 24.85 -0.56 8.21
N PRO A 310 26.02 -1.21 8.23
CA PRO A 310 26.18 -2.52 7.62
C PRO A 310 25.60 -3.66 8.46
N GLY A 311 25.39 -4.80 7.82
CA GLY A 311 25.20 -6.07 8.53
C GLY A 311 26.47 -6.48 9.28
N PRO A 312 26.34 -7.02 10.51
CA PRO A 312 27.48 -7.33 11.38
C PRO A 312 28.25 -8.59 10.97
N GLY A 313 27.86 -9.25 9.89
CA GLY A 313 28.39 -10.55 9.51
C GLY A 313 27.75 -11.71 10.27
N ARG A 314 28.25 -12.93 10.01
CA ARG A 314 27.81 -14.17 10.66
C ARG A 314 28.64 -14.42 11.92
N LEU A 315 27.98 -14.66 13.03
CA LEU A 315 28.67 -15.11 14.25
C LEU A 315 29.10 -16.56 14.07
N GLN A 316 30.40 -16.82 14.15
CA GLN A 316 30.96 -18.16 14.19
C GLN A 316 30.98 -18.65 15.65
N PRO A 317 30.50 -19.89 15.93
CA PRO A 317 30.43 -20.36 17.32
C PRO A 317 31.78 -20.62 17.94
N TRP A 318 32.78 -21.06 17.14
CA TRP A 318 34.13 -21.34 17.64
C TRP A 318 35.21 -21.08 16.55
N PRO A 319 36.26 -20.29 16.82
CA PRO A 319 36.29 -19.32 17.92
C PRO A 319 35.17 -18.31 17.79
N LYS A 320 34.64 -17.81 18.90
CA LYS A 320 33.48 -16.88 18.89
C LYS A 320 33.89 -15.54 18.27
N GLN A 321 33.75 -15.45 16.95
CA GLN A 321 34.08 -14.25 16.18
C GLN A 321 33.03 -14.00 15.08
N ARG A 322 32.93 -12.75 14.62
CA ARG A 322 32.12 -12.43 13.46
C ARG A 322 32.95 -12.56 12.20
N ILE A 323 32.44 -13.33 11.23
CA ILE A 323 33.04 -13.50 9.92
C ILE A 323 32.18 -12.76 8.89
N GLY A 324 32.86 -12.10 7.99
CA GLY A 324 32.21 -11.20 7.03
C GLY A 324 31.63 -9.97 7.74
N GLY A 325 30.75 -9.27 7.08
CA GLY A 325 30.18 -8.00 7.54
C GLY A 325 30.36 -6.95 6.46
N GLY A 326 29.92 -5.71 6.74
CA GLY A 326 29.98 -4.63 5.76
C GLY A 326 28.91 -4.69 4.64
N GLY A 327 28.24 -5.82 4.48
CA GLY A 327 27.15 -5.99 3.52
C GLY A 327 25.83 -5.34 3.95
N PRO A 328 24.75 -5.51 3.16
CA PRO A 328 23.46 -4.91 3.46
C PRO A 328 22.85 -5.45 4.78
N LEU A 329 22.32 -4.56 5.59
CA LEU A 329 21.52 -4.89 6.77
C LEU A 329 20.04 -4.79 6.37
N LEU A 330 19.37 -5.92 6.24
CA LEU A 330 17.94 -5.91 5.90
C LEU A 330 17.11 -5.35 7.06
N TYR A 331 16.05 -4.62 6.74
CA TYR A 331 15.19 -3.91 7.70
C TYR A 331 14.68 -4.80 8.85
N GLN A 332 14.29 -6.05 8.57
CA GLN A 332 13.84 -6.97 9.60
C GLN A 332 14.98 -7.35 10.58
N ASN A 333 16.20 -7.53 10.05
CA ASN A 333 17.38 -7.81 10.87
C ASN A 333 17.80 -6.59 11.69
N PHE A 334 17.67 -5.37 11.11
CA PHE A 334 17.88 -4.13 11.84
C PHE A 334 16.95 -4.03 13.05
N ARG A 335 15.64 -4.25 12.84
CA ARG A 335 14.68 -4.22 13.94
C ARG A 335 15.00 -5.23 15.02
N ARG A 336 15.17 -6.49 14.66
CA ARG A 336 15.37 -7.61 15.61
C ARG A 336 16.71 -7.56 16.35
N ARG A 337 17.76 -6.99 15.75
CA ARG A 337 19.13 -7.01 16.34
C ARG A 337 19.47 -5.76 17.11
N TYR A 338 18.99 -4.62 16.68
CA TYR A 338 19.41 -3.31 17.20
C TYR A 338 18.25 -2.53 17.80
N TRP A 339 17.09 -2.50 17.13
CA TRP A 339 15.98 -1.65 17.50
C TRP A 339 15.18 -2.21 18.69
N GLU A 340 14.56 -3.36 18.52
CA GLU A 340 13.70 -3.99 19.52
C GLU A 340 14.46 -4.24 20.85
N PRO A 341 15.70 -4.81 20.84
CA PRO A 341 16.45 -5.01 22.07
C PRO A 341 16.83 -3.72 22.81
N ALA A 342 17.06 -2.61 22.11
CA ALA A 342 17.35 -1.34 22.74
C ALA A 342 16.17 -0.82 23.58
N PHE A 343 14.95 -0.88 23.02
CA PHE A 343 13.73 -0.47 23.73
C PHE A 343 13.42 -1.36 24.93
N GLU A 344 13.58 -2.66 24.77
CA GLU A 344 13.38 -3.63 25.85
C GLU A 344 14.38 -3.40 26.99
N ARG A 345 15.68 -3.27 26.69
CA ARG A 345 16.73 -3.02 27.67
C ARG A 345 16.55 -1.71 28.45
N LEU A 346 16.05 -0.67 27.76
CA LEU A 346 15.85 0.65 28.36
C LEU A 346 14.49 0.81 29.04
N GLY A 347 13.60 -0.19 28.95
CA GLY A 347 12.25 -0.10 29.48
C GLY A 347 11.45 1.05 28.88
N LEU A 348 11.68 1.36 27.59
CA LEU A 348 11.00 2.44 26.89
C LEU A 348 9.73 1.93 26.17
N PRO A 349 8.69 2.76 26.06
CA PRO A 349 7.54 2.44 25.22
C PRO A 349 8.01 2.13 23.80
N TYR A 350 7.59 0.98 23.26
CA TYR A 350 8.01 0.58 21.93
C TYR A 350 7.41 1.51 20.85
N VAL A 351 8.28 2.06 20.04
CA VAL A 351 7.92 2.78 18.83
C VAL A 351 8.62 2.14 17.62
N THR A 352 7.99 2.21 16.45
CA THR A 352 8.64 1.69 15.23
C THR A 352 9.77 2.63 14.76
N PRO A 353 10.76 2.16 13.98
CA PRO A 353 11.78 3.04 13.40
C PRO A 353 11.18 4.21 12.59
N HIS A 354 10.02 4.01 11.96
CA HIS A 354 9.33 5.10 11.28
C HIS A 354 8.68 6.10 12.26
N SER A 355 8.28 5.63 13.44
CA SER A 355 7.74 6.51 14.50
C SER A 355 8.83 7.36 15.16
N ALA A 356 10.10 6.95 15.13
CA ALA A 356 11.22 7.79 15.59
C ALA A 356 11.30 9.09 14.79
N ARG A 357 11.10 9.02 13.45
CA ARG A 357 10.99 10.22 12.62
C ARG A 357 9.80 11.10 13.01
N HIS A 358 8.67 10.50 13.43
CA HIS A 358 7.55 11.29 13.95
C HIS A 358 7.92 11.98 15.26
N SER A 359 8.65 11.31 16.15
CA SER A 359 9.16 11.89 17.38
C SER A 359 10.10 13.06 17.08
N PHE A 360 11.06 12.91 16.15
CA PHE A 360 11.96 13.99 15.70
C PHE A 360 11.15 15.21 15.19
N ILE A 361 10.20 15.01 14.30
CA ILE A 361 9.37 16.10 13.76
C ILE A 361 8.58 16.77 14.87
N SER A 362 7.93 16.00 15.74
CA SER A 362 7.13 16.56 16.85
C SER A 362 7.98 17.31 17.85
N THR A 363 9.20 16.84 18.12
CA THR A 363 10.15 17.55 19.01
C THR A 363 10.56 18.90 18.42
N LEU A 364 10.94 18.97 17.15
CA LEU A 364 11.29 20.25 16.51
C LEU A 364 10.12 21.23 16.49
N GLN A 365 8.91 20.73 16.19
CA GLN A 365 7.70 21.57 16.21
C GLN A 365 7.38 22.08 17.61
N ALA A 366 7.55 21.24 18.64
CA ALA A 366 7.39 21.64 20.04
C ALA A 366 8.37 22.76 20.45
N GLN A 367 9.56 22.78 19.85
CA GLN A 367 10.55 23.85 20.03
C GLN A 367 10.30 25.11 19.17
N GLY A 368 9.21 25.13 18.38
CA GLY A 368 8.85 26.30 17.58
C GLY A 368 9.58 26.42 16.26
N ILE A 369 10.28 25.38 15.83
CA ILE A 369 10.95 25.40 14.53
C ILE A 369 9.91 25.49 13.42
N GLU A 370 10.16 26.33 12.45
CA GLU A 370 9.28 26.58 11.31
C GLU A 370 8.95 25.27 10.55
N VAL A 371 7.67 25.09 10.20
CA VAL A 371 7.16 23.89 9.57
C VAL A 371 7.84 23.60 8.23
N GLY A 372 8.17 24.63 7.46
CA GLY A 372 8.88 24.51 6.19
C GLY A 372 10.27 23.94 6.36
N LEU A 373 11.03 24.42 7.35
CA LEU A 373 12.36 23.92 7.67
C LEU A 373 12.31 22.47 8.18
N VAL A 374 11.35 22.14 9.06
CA VAL A 374 11.14 20.77 9.54
C VAL A 374 10.78 19.84 8.38
N ALA A 375 9.92 20.28 7.45
CA ALA A 375 9.55 19.51 6.27
C ALA A 375 10.76 19.25 5.36
N ASN A 376 11.60 20.24 5.15
CA ASN A 376 12.82 20.13 4.34
C ASN A 376 13.80 19.13 4.95
N ILE A 377 14.18 19.29 6.23
CA ILE A 377 15.10 18.38 6.93
C ILE A 377 14.53 16.94 6.93
N ALA A 378 13.23 16.81 7.21
CA ALA A 378 12.58 15.52 7.16
C ALA A 378 12.44 14.96 5.73
N GLY A 379 12.48 15.77 4.68
CA GLY A 379 12.26 15.36 3.28
C GLY A 379 10.80 14.99 3.02
N HIS A 380 9.87 15.89 3.36
CA HIS A 380 8.48 15.83 2.97
C HIS A 380 8.25 16.67 1.72
N ALA A 381 7.80 16.05 0.64
CA ALA A 381 7.44 16.76 -0.59
C ALA A 381 6.28 17.77 -0.39
N ASN A 382 5.44 17.54 0.62
CA ASN A 382 4.31 18.40 0.96
C ASN A 382 4.36 18.76 2.45
N PRO A 383 4.49 20.06 2.81
CA PRO A 383 4.47 20.53 4.20
C PRO A 383 3.21 20.14 4.98
N THR A 384 2.08 19.91 4.30
CA THR A 384 0.83 19.42 4.91
C THR A 384 1.03 18.09 5.66
N VAL A 385 1.97 17.25 5.21
CA VAL A 385 2.33 16.02 5.92
C VAL A 385 2.97 16.34 7.27
N THR A 386 3.81 17.37 7.33
CA THR A 386 4.42 17.86 8.57
C THR A 386 3.39 18.48 9.49
N LEU A 387 2.46 19.27 8.95
CA LEU A 387 1.34 19.84 9.71
C LEU A 387 0.45 18.78 10.35
N GLY A 388 0.23 17.65 9.67
CA GLY A 388 -0.52 16.52 10.25
C GLY A 388 0.13 15.90 11.51
N HIS A 389 1.39 16.19 11.80
CA HIS A 389 2.08 15.85 13.03
C HIS A 389 1.99 16.95 14.10
N TYR A 390 1.73 18.19 13.70
CA TYR A 390 1.61 19.36 14.58
C TYR A 390 0.47 19.24 15.60
N THR A 391 -0.62 18.58 15.24
CA THR A 391 -1.78 18.37 16.13
C THR A 391 -1.48 17.47 17.33
N GLN A 392 -0.29 16.88 17.43
CA GLN A 392 0.14 16.09 18.59
C GLN A 392 0.96 16.92 19.61
N ALA A 393 1.56 18.02 19.17
CA ALA A 393 2.22 18.99 20.04
C ALA A 393 1.19 20.12 20.35
N VAL A 394 0.24 19.85 21.25
CA VAL A 394 -0.71 20.87 21.69
C VAL A 394 0.07 21.91 22.47
N ARG A 395 0.32 23.05 21.85
CA ARG A 395 0.70 24.28 22.57
C ARG A 395 -0.56 24.92 23.12
N ASP A 396 -0.50 25.35 24.37
CA ASP A 396 -1.50 26.21 24.95
C ASP A 396 -1.60 27.49 24.09
N GLY A 397 -2.80 27.96 23.81
CA GLY A 397 -3.03 29.19 23.05
C GLY A 397 -2.39 30.43 23.68
N SER A 398 -2.08 30.40 24.99
CA SER A 398 -1.34 31.44 25.72
C SER A 398 0.00 31.79 25.07
N VAL A 399 0.71 30.78 24.53
CA VAL A 399 2.00 30.97 23.87
C VAL A 399 1.88 31.85 22.60
N ALA A 400 0.77 31.75 21.88
CA ALA A 400 0.50 32.60 20.71
C ALA A 400 0.20 34.04 21.11
N VAL A 401 -0.55 34.22 22.20
CA VAL A 401 -0.87 35.57 22.75
C VAL A 401 0.39 36.22 23.27
N GLU A 402 1.23 35.55 24.05
CA GLU A 402 2.51 36.07 24.53
C GLU A 402 3.49 36.41 23.40
N ALA A 403 3.46 35.68 22.29
CA ALA A 403 4.29 35.98 21.11
C ALA A 403 3.80 37.27 20.41
N LEU A 404 2.47 37.48 20.33
CA LEU A 404 1.89 38.70 19.80
C LEU A 404 2.20 39.92 20.69
N GLU A 405 2.03 39.78 22.00
CA GLU A 405 2.36 40.84 22.96
C GLU A 405 3.82 41.23 22.89
N ARG A 406 4.74 40.28 22.79
CA ARG A 406 6.17 40.57 22.60
C ARG A 406 6.46 41.26 21.27
N ALA A 407 5.81 40.86 20.19
CA ALA A 407 5.99 41.47 18.89
C ALA A 407 5.50 42.92 18.84
N TYR A 408 4.45 43.24 19.58
CA TYR A 408 3.87 44.60 19.63
C TYR A 408 4.46 45.48 20.73
N ALA A 409 5.07 44.90 21.76
CA ALA A 409 5.78 45.66 22.80
C ALA A 409 7.14 46.24 22.36
N GLY A 410 7.66 45.78 21.22
CA GLY A 410 8.92 46.23 20.63
C GLY A 410 8.76 47.20 19.43
N ALA A 411 7.54 47.63 19.15
CA ALA A 411 7.21 48.67 18.13
C ALA A 411 6.84 50.00 18.84
#